data_9ae107eebc94866a4d186e6ff1cad6a3
#
_entry.id   9ae107eebc94866a4d186e6ff1cad6a3
#
_cell.length_a   1.000
_cell.length_b   1.000
_cell.length_c   1.000
_cell.angle_alpha   90.00
_cell.angle_beta   90.00
_cell.angle_gamma   90.00
#
_symmetry.space_group_name_H-M   'P 1'
#
loop_
_entity.id
_entity.type
_entity.pdbx_description
1 polymer ?
#
loop_
_entity_poly.entity_id
_entity_poly.type
_entity_poly.pdbx_seq_one_letter_code
_entity_poly.pdbx_strand_id
1 'polypeptide(L)'
;MKKKRKFRSGPVRQFLEFLLACDYHAKRVTSLADATLGVLQANALGIHAIGHGLAYARGLADKHAIKQVDRLMSNAGIEPWEMFDLWVPAMVGERKEIIVILDWSDFDADDQTTLMLSLTTRHGRATPLVWRTVLKSELKGQRQQHEAQVVSKFLDALPDGIRVTLLADRGFDDHKFMDFLHALCGFDYVIRFRGNTNVESAEGEVRMAKDWVGKGGRAKMLKNAKITKKGYEVATVVCMQDKKMKEPWCLASSRSKDDAKAFAKWYSKRWSIETSFRDLKDPM
;
A
#
# COMPACT_ATOMS: atom_id res chain seq x y z
N MET A 1 18.09 29.84 15.52
CA MET A 1 16.84 29.44 14.86
C MET A 1 17.14 29.10 13.40
N LYS A 2 17.00 27.85 12.94
CA LYS A 2 17.10 27.51 11.52
C LYS A 2 15.89 28.15 10.80
N LYS A 3 16.11 29.00 9.79
CA LYS A 3 15.04 29.55 8.94
C LYS A 3 14.23 28.39 8.39
N LYS A 4 12.94 28.30 8.73
CA LYS A 4 12.02 27.30 8.12
C LYS A 4 12.06 27.49 6.60
N ARG A 5 12.35 26.43 5.86
CA ARG A 5 12.36 26.44 4.39
C ARG A 5 10.94 26.76 3.91
N LYS A 6 10.80 27.75 3.04
CA LYS A 6 9.51 28.11 2.44
C LYS A 6 9.34 27.35 1.13
N PHE A 7 8.31 26.52 1.05
CA PHE A 7 7.98 25.84 -0.20
C PHE A 7 7.34 26.81 -1.19
N ARG A 8 7.62 26.60 -2.48
CA ARG A 8 7.06 27.42 -3.55
C ARG A 8 5.75 26.81 -4.07
N SER A 9 4.74 27.61 -4.32
CA SER A 9 3.44 27.16 -4.82
C SER A 9 3.49 26.67 -6.28
N GLY A 10 4.36 27.26 -7.12
CA GLY A 10 4.44 26.94 -8.54
C GLY A 10 4.57 25.46 -8.88
N PRO A 11 5.62 24.75 -8.38
CA PRO A 11 5.81 23.33 -8.69
C PRO A 11 4.64 22.43 -8.23
N VAL A 12 4.06 22.70 -7.05
CA VAL A 12 2.91 21.95 -6.53
C VAL A 12 1.70 22.15 -7.44
N ARG A 13 1.45 23.38 -7.81
CA ARG A 13 0.33 23.74 -8.70
C ARG A 13 0.50 23.12 -10.09
N GLN A 14 1.67 23.24 -10.71
CA GLN A 14 1.97 22.65 -12.03
C GLN A 14 1.77 21.13 -12.01
N PHE A 15 2.22 20.46 -10.97
CA PHE A 15 2.03 19.01 -10.83
C PHE A 15 0.56 18.62 -10.75
N LEU A 16 -0.24 19.32 -9.94
CA LEU A 16 -1.67 19.01 -9.80
C LEU A 16 -2.49 19.46 -11.02
N GLU A 17 -2.12 20.55 -11.68
CA GLU A 17 -2.72 20.94 -12.97
C GLU A 17 -2.43 19.90 -14.05
N PHE A 18 -1.18 19.41 -14.16
CA PHE A 18 -0.83 18.33 -15.07
C PHE A 18 -1.65 17.06 -14.79
N LEU A 19 -1.87 16.72 -13.54
CA LEU A 19 -2.56 15.49 -13.15
C LEU A 19 -4.08 15.59 -13.31
N LEU A 20 -4.70 16.74 -12.99
CA LEU A 20 -6.14 16.84 -12.72
C LEU A 20 -6.90 17.81 -13.62
N ALA A 21 -6.22 18.66 -14.42
CA ALA A 21 -6.88 19.76 -15.11
C ALA A 21 -7.88 19.34 -16.20
N CYS A 22 -7.75 18.14 -16.75
CA CYS A 22 -8.68 17.62 -17.76
C CYS A 22 -10.02 17.19 -17.15
N ASP A 23 -10.02 16.72 -15.90
CA ASP A 23 -11.16 16.05 -15.28
C ASP A 23 -11.80 16.89 -14.16
N TYR A 24 -11.05 17.84 -13.62
CA TYR A 24 -11.50 18.68 -12.50
C TYR A 24 -11.53 20.16 -12.83
N HIS A 25 -12.57 20.82 -12.37
CA HIS A 25 -12.68 22.28 -12.51
C HIS A 25 -11.48 23.01 -11.88
N ALA A 26 -10.91 24.00 -12.55
CA ALA A 26 -9.68 24.71 -12.15
C ALA A 26 -9.67 25.22 -10.69
N LYS A 27 -10.83 25.65 -10.14
CA LYS A 27 -10.92 26.07 -8.73
C LYS A 27 -10.67 24.90 -7.76
N ARG A 28 -11.10 23.66 -8.09
CA ARG A 28 -10.85 22.48 -7.27
C ARG A 28 -9.37 22.10 -7.29
N VAL A 29 -8.77 22.10 -8.49
CA VAL A 29 -7.33 21.87 -8.66
C VAL A 29 -6.50 22.89 -7.88
N THR A 30 -6.87 24.17 -7.94
CA THR A 30 -6.22 25.23 -7.15
C THR A 30 -6.36 24.99 -5.65
N SER A 31 -7.54 24.59 -5.18
CA SER A 31 -7.77 24.33 -3.74
C SER A 31 -6.97 23.12 -3.25
N LEU A 32 -6.86 22.06 -4.07
CA LEU A 32 -6.01 20.89 -3.78
C LEU A 32 -4.53 21.29 -3.74
N ALA A 33 -4.06 22.10 -4.69
CA ALA A 33 -2.68 22.59 -4.73
C ALA A 33 -2.34 23.45 -3.51
N ASP A 34 -3.26 24.31 -3.08
CA ASP A 34 -3.10 25.14 -1.89
C ASP A 34 -3.05 24.29 -0.61
N ALA A 35 -3.95 23.33 -0.46
CA ALA A 35 -3.92 22.42 0.70
C ALA A 35 -2.65 21.56 0.72
N THR A 36 -2.23 21.04 -0.42
CA THR A 36 -0.96 20.28 -0.55
C THR A 36 0.24 21.13 -0.15
N LEU A 37 0.29 22.38 -0.60
CA LEU A 37 1.32 23.33 -0.16
C LEU A 37 1.28 23.56 1.35
N GLY A 38 0.07 23.66 1.91
CA GLY A 38 -0.15 23.79 3.36
C GLY A 38 0.41 22.58 4.13
N VAL A 39 0.14 21.36 3.67
CA VAL A 39 0.69 20.11 4.26
C VAL A 39 2.22 20.11 4.21
N LEU A 40 2.81 20.41 3.06
CA LEU A 40 4.26 20.47 2.89
C LEU A 40 4.92 21.50 3.82
N GLN A 41 4.26 22.63 4.02
CA GLN A 41 4.80 23.71 4.87
C GLN A 41 4.62 23.44 6.36
N ALA A 42 3.49 22.83 6.74
CA ALA A 42 3.16 22.50 8.12
C ALA A 42 3.87 21.24 8.60
N ASN A 43 4.10 20.29 7.68
CA ASN A 43 4.51 18.93 8.01
C ASN A 43 3.53 18.25 8.98
N ALA A 44 2.23 18.46 8.78
CA ALA A 44 1.15 17.97 9.62
C ALA A 44 -0.15 17.85 8.81
N LEU A 45 -1.07 16.97 9.22
CA LEU A 45 -2.30 16.66 8.50
C LEU A 45 -3.58 17.26 9.12
N GLY A 46 -3.48 17.93 10.27
CA GLY A 46 -4.64 18.60 10.87
C GLY A 46 -5.06 19.83 10.10
N ILE A 47 -6.38 20.08 9.93
CA ILE A 47 -6.96 21.21 9.16
C ILE A 47 -6.36 22.55 9.57
N HIS A 48 -6.26 22.82 10.88
CA HIS A 48 -5.65 24.05 11.38
C HIS A 48 -4.18 24.17 11.04
N ALA A 49 -3.40 23.07 11.17
CA ALA A 49 -1.98 23.06 10.86
C ALA A 49 -1.75 23.30 9.35
N ILE A 50 -2.52 22.63 8.49
CA ILE A 50 -2.50 22.83 7.04
C ILE A 50 -2.84 24.27 6.70
N GLY A 51 -3.88 24.84 7.32
CA GLY A 51 -4.28 26.24 7.15
C GLY A 51 -3.18 27.22 7.54
N HIS A 52 -2.52 27.05 8.68
CA HIS A 52 -1.36 27.86 9.09
C HIS A 52 -0.18 27.71 8.13
N GLY A 53 0.10 26.49 7.67
CA GLY A 53 1.13 26.23 6.67
C GLY A 53 0.85 26.96 5.36
N LEU A 54 -0.39 26.91 4.88
CA LEU A 54 -0.83 27.64 3.69
C LEU A 54 -0.73 29.17 3.86
N ALA A 55 -1.19 29.67 5.02
CA ALA A 55 -1.11 31.12 5.34
C ALA A 55 0.33 31.59 5.28
N TYR A 56 1.24 30.87 5.93
CA TYR A 56 2.68 31.19 5.91
C TYR A 56 3.26 31.12 4.49
N ALA A 57 2.93 30.07 3.71
CA ALA A 57 3.47 29.89 2.37
C ALA A 57 3.02 30.98 1.39
N ARG A 58 1.77 31.45 1.50
CA ARG A 58 1.16 32.40 0.57
C ARG A 58 1.05 33.83 1.12
N GLY A 59 1.33 34.07 2.39
CA GLY A 59 1.14 35.37 3.03
C GLY A 59 -0.34 35.73 3.22
N LEU A 60 -1.19 34.74 3.51
CA LEU A 60 -2.62 34.92 3.79
C LEU A 60 -2.87 35.10 5.28
N ALA A 61 -4.03 35.67 5.63
CA ALA A 61 -4.50 35.65 7.01
C ALA A 61 -4.89 34.20 7.41
N ASP A 62 -4.46 33.75 8.59
CA ASP A 62 -4.67 32.38 9.10
C ASP A 62 -6.11 31.94 9.03
N LYS A 63 -7.05 32.79 9.50
CA LYS A 63 -8.49 32.52 9.47
C LYS A 63 -9.00 32.18 8.06
N HIS A 64 -8.51 32.88 7.04
CA HIS A 64 -8.93 32.65 5.65
C HIS A 64 -8.35 31.35 5.09
N ALA A 65 -7.08 31.06 5.37
CA ALA A 65 -6.42 29.84 4.92
C ALA A 65 -7.00 28.60 5.58
N ILE A 66 -7.26 28.62 6.90
CA ILE A 66 -7.93 27.52 7.63
C ILE A 66 -9.32 27.26 7.02
N LYS A 67 -10.13 28.30 6.80
CA LYS A 67 -11.46 28.15 6.21
C LYS A 67 -11.41 27.62 4.77
N GLN A 68 -10.35 27.95 4.01
CA GLN A 68 -10.13 27.42 2.65
C GLN A 68 -9.87 25.90 2.70
N VAL A 69 -9.02 25.43 3.61
CA VAL A 69 -8.74 24.01 3.82
C VAL A 69 -9.99 23.27 4.30
N ASP A 70 -10.71 23.81 5.27
CA ASP A 70 -11.94 23.22 5.81
C ASP A 70 -13.00 23.03 4.69
N ARG A 71 -13.20 24.03 3.85
CA ARG A 71 -14.11 23.94 2.70
C ARG A 71 -13.66 22.90 1.66
N LEU A 72 -12.36 22.71 1.48
CA LEU A 72 -11.85 21.67 0.61
C LEU A 72 -12.19 20.29 1.15
N MET A 73 -11.96 20.05 2.45
CA MET A 73 -12.25 18.76 3.10
C MET A 73 -13.74 18.42 3.11
N SER A 74 -14.60 19.44 3.10
CA SER A 74 -16.07 19.30 3.03
C SER A 74 -16.62 19.28 1.62
N ASN A 75 -15.78 19.30 0.59
CA ASN A 75 -16.23 19.42 -0.80
C ASN A 75 -16.61 18.08 -1.40
N ALA A 76 -17.89 17.74 -1.42
CA ALA A 76 -18.41 16.52 -2.03
C ALA A 76 -18.12 16.37 -3.55
N GLY A 77 -17.69 17.44 -4.22
CA GLY A 77 -17.29 17.36 -5.63
C GLY A 77 -15.85 16.88 -5.85
N ILE A 78 -15.15 16.44 -4.79
CA ILE A 78 -13.84 15.81 -4.87
C ILE A 78 -13.99 14.42 -4.26
N GLU A 79 -14.10 13.43 -5.13
CA GLU A 79 -14.19 12.02 -4.73
C GLU A 79 -12.81 11.35 -4.95
N PRO A 80 -12.08 11.01 -3.87
CA PRO A 80 -10.75 10.42 -4.00
C PRO A 80 -10.75 9.13 -4.82
N TRP A 81 -11.86 8.36 -4.78
CA TRP A 81 -11.97 7.10 -5.51
C TRP A 81 -11.90 7.28 -7.03
N GLU A 82 -12.48 8.37 -7.55
CA GLU A 82 -12.41 8.72 -8.98
C GLU A 82 -11.02 9.22 -9.39
N MET A 83 -10.29 9.83 -8.46
CA MET A 83 -8.94 10.36 -8.75
C MET A 83 -7.90 9.27 -9.00
N PHE A 84 -8.14 8.03 -8.55
CA PHE A 84 -7.17 6.94 -8.72
C PHE A 84 -6.91 6.60 -10.18
N ASP A 85 -7.86 6.83 -11.09
CA ASP A 85 -7.70 6.59 -12.53
C ASP A 85 -6.66 7.52 -13.16
N LEU A 86 -6.44 8.68 -12.57
CA LEU A 86 -5.41 9.64 -12.97
C LEU A 86 -4.11 9.45 -12.17
N TRP A 87 -4.26 9.15 -10.87
CA TRP A 87 -3.15 9.04 -9.94
C TRP A 87 -2.28 7.81 -10.18
N VAL A 88 -2.90 6.63 -10.37
CA VAL A 88 -2.18 5.37 -10.53
C VAL A 88 -1.26 5.40 -11.75
N PRO A 89 -1.72 5.77 -12.98
CA PRO A 89 -0.83 5.87 -14.13
C PRO A 89 0.33 6.84 -13.93
N ALA A 90 0.07 8.00 -13.32
CA ALA A 90 1.10 9.00 -13.05
C ALA A 90 2.18 8.48 -12.08
N MET A 91 1.79 7.72 -11.05
CA MET A 91 2.73 7.16 -10.08
C MET A 91 3.48 5.96 -10.62
N VAL A 92 2.84 5.11 -11.41
CA VAL A 92 3.45 3.96 -12.05
C VAL A 92 4.42 4.38 -13.15
N GLY A 93 4.05 5.39 -13.96
CA GLY A 93 4.86 5.90 -15.06
C GLY A 93 5.15 4.81 -16.11
N GLU A 94 6.36 4.82 -16.66
CA GLU A 94 6.77 3.92 -17.76
C GLU A 94 7.26 2.53 -17.31
N ARG A 95 7.02 2.15 -16.04
CA ARG A 95 7.49 0.87 -15.49
C ARG A 95 6.77 -0.29 -16.18
N LYS A 96 7.53 -1.35 -16.52
CA LYS A 96 6.97 -2.59 -17.08
C LYS A 96 6.70 -3.66 -16.02
N GLU A 97 7.33 -3.52 -14.87
CA GLU A 97 7.13 -4.40 -13.71
C GLU A 97 7.15 -3.57 -12.44
N ILE A 98 6.20 -3.82 -11.56
CA ILE A 98 6.06 -3.15 -10.28
C ILE A 98 5.84 -4.16 -9.15
N ILE A 99 6.28 -3.77 -7.97
CA ILE A 99 5.99 -4.48 -6.74
C ILE A 99 5.12 -3.56 -5.89
N VAL A 100 3.96 -4.04 -5.52
CA VAL A 100 3.01 -3.31 -4.67
C VAL A 100 2.84 -4.03 -3.33
N ILE A 101 2.44 -3.30 -2.32
CA ILE A 101 2.19 -3.80 -0.97
C ILE A 101 0.75 -3.50 -0.62
N LEU A 102 0.03 -4.49 -0.09
CA LEU A 102 -1.30 -4.32 0.47
C LEU A 102 -1.24 -4.54 1.98
N ASP A 103 -1.73 -3.56 2.74
CA ASP A 103 -1.72 -3.66 4.20
C ASP A 103 -2.83 -2.82 4.84
N TRP A 104 -3.30 -3.25 6.02
CA TRP A 104 -4.25 -2.54 6.87
C TRP A 104 -3.52 -1.74 7.94
N SER A 105 -4.03 -0.55 8.26
CA SER A 105 -3.55 0.22 9.40
C SER A 105 -4.70 0.88 10.15
N ASP A 106 -4.71 0.67 11.47
CA ASP A 106 -5.74 1.21 12.36
C ASP A 106 -5.41 2.63 12.80
N PHE A 107 -6.44 3.48 12.87
CA PHE A 107 -6.43 4.82 13.44
C PHE A 107 -7.41 4.80 14.62
N ASP A 108 -6.93 4.27 15.75
CA ASP A 108 -7.78 3.91 16.90
C ASP A 108 -8.52 5.09 17.53
N ALA A 109 -7.93 6.30 17.49
CA ALA A 109 -8.55 7.50 18.04
C ALA A 109 -9.86 7.89 17.34
N ASP A 110 -10.01 7.51 16.07
CA ASP A 110 -11.13 7.91 15.21
C ASP A 110 -12.04 6.73 14.83
N ASP A 111 -11.88 5.56 15.45
CA ASP A 111 -12.53 4.29 15.06
C ASP A 111 -12.38 3.96 13.58
N GLN A 112 -11.25 4.34 12.99
CA GLN A 112 -11.00 4.14 11.56
C GLN A 112 -9.91 3.09 11.32
N THR A 113 -10.02 2.41 10.18
CA THR A 113 -8.94 1.59 9.63
C THR A 113 -8.82 1.85 8.13
N THR A 114 -7.59 1.88 7.64
CA THR A 114 -7.30 2.14 6.24
C THR A 114 -6.62 0.92 5.62
N LEU A 115 -7.21 0.40 4.55
CA LEU A 115 -6.54 -0.51 3.63
C LEU A 115 -5.83 0.32 2.57
N MET A 116 -4.55 0.06 2.37
CA MET A 116 -3.74 0.80 1.41
C MET A 116 -2.96 -0.15 0.51
N LEU A 117 -3.07 0.04 -0.79
CA LEU A 117 -2.22 -0.55 -1.80
C LEU A 117 -1.18 0.49 -2.23
N SER A 118 0.10 0.16 -2.10
CA SER A 118 1.20 1.10 -2.29
C SER A 118 2.30 0.54 -3.17
N LEU A 119 2.90 1.38 -4.00
CA LEU A 119 4.07 1.06 -4.82
C LEU A 119 5.34 1.06 -3.95
N THR A 120 6.15 0.01 -4.07
CA THR A 120 7.48 0.00 -3.44
C THR A 120 8.41 1.00 -4.13
N THR A 121 9.18 1.73 -3.34
CA THR A 121 10.16 2.70 -3.84
C THR A 121 11.58 2.35 -3.39
N ARG A 122 12.58 3.11 -3.87
CA ARG A 122 13.99 2.94 -3.47
C ARG A 122 14.35 3.75 -2.22
N HIS A 123 13.50 4.68 -1.79
CA HIS A 123 13.78 5.60 -0.68
C HIS A 123 13.18 5.17 0.66
N GLY A 124 12.81 3.90 0.80
CA GLY A 124 12.40 3.32 2.09
C GLY A 124 10.97 3.65 2.55
N ARG A 125 10.19 4.34 1.73
CA ARG A 125 8.74 4.56 1.92
C ARG A 125 7.98 4.02 0.72
N ALA A 126 6.77 3.50 0.93
CA ALA A 126 5.88 3.12 -0.15
C ALA A 126 5.06 4.33 -0.61
N THR A 127 4.80 4.44 -1.92
CA THR A 127 3.92 5.48 -2.46
C THR A 127 2.49 4.95 -2.53
N PRO A 128 1.52 5.54 -1.83
CA PRO A 128 0.12 5.14 -1.93
C PRO A 128 -0.38 5.21 -3.38
N LEU A 129 -1.04 4.15 -3.83
CA LEU A 129 -1.69 4.08 -5.15
C LEU A 129 -3.20 4.13 -5.01
N VAL A 130 -3.77 3.21 -4.24
CA VAL A 130 -5.20 3.13 -3.96
C VAL A 130 -5.38 2.86 -2.48
N TRP A 131 -6.36 3.51 -1.85
CA TRP A 131 -6.67 3.27 -0.43
C TRP A 131 -8.16 3.41 -0.16
N ARG A 132 -8.61 2.78 0.91
CA ARG A 132 -9.96 2.89 1.43
C ARG A 132 -9.94 2.95 2.94
N THR A 133 -10.57 3.96 3.50
CA THR A 133 -10.77 4.10 4.94
C THR A 133 -12.21 3.73 5.28
N VAL A 134 -12.39 2.93 6.32
CA VAL A 134 -13.69 2.47 6.81
C VAL A 134 -13.72 2.52 8.34
N LEU A 135 -14.90 2.49 8.94
CA LEU A 135 -15.04 2.37 10.39
C LEU A 135 -14.66 0.96 10.83
N LYS A 136 -13.85 0.83 11.87
CA LYS A 136 -13.44 -0.47 12.44
C LYS A 136 -14.63 -1.27 12.95
N SER A 137 -15.60 -0.57 13.57
CA SER A 137 -16.85 -1.15 14.05
C SER A 137 -17.66 -1.84 12.93
N GLU A 138 -17.54 -1.38 11.67
CA GLU A 138 -18.27 -1.90 10.52
C GLU A 138 -17.46 -2.96 9.72
N LEU A 139 -16.20 -3.17 10.04
CA LEU A 139 -15.28 -4.03 9.27
C LEU A 139 -15.58 -5.55 9.41
N LYS A 140 -16.28 -5.93 10.50
CA LYS A 140 -16.52 -7.35 10.80
C LYS A 140 -17.29 -8.05 9.66
N GLY A 141 -16.65 -9.09 9.07
CA GLY A 141 -17.24 -9.86 7.97
C GLY A 141 -17.13 -9.21 6.59
N GLN A 142 -16.65 -7.96 6.49
CA GLN A 142 -16.56 -7.24 5.21
C GLN A 142 -15.12 -7.04 4.72
N ARG A 143 -14.13 -7.50 5.50
CA ARG A 143 -12.71 -7.27 5.22
C ARG A 143 -12.31 -7.71 3.82
N GLN A 144 -12.64 -8.93 3.44
CA GLN A 144 -12.34 -9.48 2.12
C GLN A 144 -12.99 -8.70 0.97
N GLN A 145 -14.20 -8.18 1.19
CA GLN A 145 -14.88 -7.34 0.20
C GLN A 145 -14.12 -6.04 -0.04
N HIS A 146 -13.64 -5.37 1.01
CA HIS A 146 -12.83 -4.16 0.87
C HIS A 146 -11.49 -4.44 0.20
N GLU A 147 -10.85 -5.57 0.53
CA GLU A 147 -9.60 -6.02 -0.10
C GLU A 147 -9.78 -6.23 -1.61
N ALA A 148 -10.84 -6.94 -2.00
CA ALA A 148 -11.17 -7.12 -3.41
C ALA A 148 -11.48 -5.79 -4.12
N GLN A 149 -12.23 -4.88 -3.49
CA GLN A 149 -12.56 -3.57 -4.08
C GLN A 149 -11.33 -2.70 -4.31
N VAL A 150 -10.37 -2.65 -3.36
CA VAL A 150 -9.14 -1.87 -3.51
C VAL A 150 -8.27 -2.44 -4.63
N VAL A 151 -8.14 -3.77 -4.70
CA VAL A 151 -7.36 -4.43 -5.76
C VAL A 151 -8.03 -4.27 -7.12
N SER A 152 -9.37 -4.42 -7.22
CA SER A 152 -10.10 -4.19 -8.48
C SER A 152 -9.95 -2.75 -8.96
N LYS A 153 -10.12 -1.75 -8.06
CA LYS A 153 -9.91 -0.34 -8.43
C LYS A 153 -8.49 -0.06 -8.91
N PHE A 154 -7.51 -0.72 -8.31
CA PHE A 154 -6.13 -0.62 -8.78
C PHE A 154 -5.95 -1.25 -10.16
N LEU A 155 -6.55 -2.43 -10.40
CA LEU A 155 -6.51 -3.11 -11.71
C LEU A 155 -7.15 -2.23 -12.80
N ASP A 156 -8.33 -1.65 -12.52
CA ASP A 156 -9.04 -0.77 -13.45
C ASP A 156 -8.23 0.48 -13.82
N ALA A 157 -7.48 1.04 -12.86
CA ALA A 157 -6.66 2.24 -13.06
C ALA A 157 -5.24 1.93 -13.60
N LEU A 158 -4.83 0.66 -13.66
CA LEU A 158 -3.47 0.28 -14.06
C LEU A 158 -3.32 0.33 -15.59
N PRO A 159 -2.28 0.99 -16.12
CA PRO A 159 -1.99 0.94 -17.54
C PRO A 159 -1.69 -0.49 -18.01
N ASP A 160 -2.06 -0.80 -19.24
CA ASP A 160 -1.87 -2.12 -19.86
C ASP A 160 -0.41 -2.56 -19.92
N GLY A 161 -0.20 -3.88 -19.85
CA GLY A 161 1.10 -4.50 -20.07
C GLY A 161 2.08 -4.38 -18.90
N ILE A 162 1.62 -3.96 -17.72
CA ILE A 162 2.44 -3.86 -16.52
C ILE A 162 2.32 -5.16 -15.71
N ARG A 163 3.46 -5.81 -15.45
CA ARG A 163 3.50 -6.95 -14.54
C ARG A 163 3.46 -6.49 -13.09
N VAL A 164 2.54 -7.01 -12.32
CA VAL A 164 2.37 -6.69 -10.90
C VAL A 164 2.76 -7.88 -10.04
N THR A 165 3.53 -7.64 -8.98
CA THR A 165 3.74 -8.58 -7.88
C THR A 165 3.23 -7.95 -6.59
N LEU A 166 2.20 -8.53 -5.99
CA LEU A 166 1.60 -8.04 -4.75
C LEU A 166 2.24 -8.72 -3.54
N LEU A 167 2.67 -7.93 -2.57
CA LEU A 167 3.16 -8.37 -1.28
C LEU A 167 2.11 -8.13 -0.21
N ALA A 168 1.83 -9.15 0.62
CA ALA A 168 0.93 -8.98 1.75
C ALA A 168 1.40 -9.84 2.96
N ASP A 169 0.93 -9.47 4.13
CA ASP A 169 1.23 -10.19 5.34
C ASP A 169 0.28 -11.38 5.57
N ARG A 170 0.43 -12.06 6.72
CA ARG A 170 -0.37 -13.23 7.10
C ARG A 170 -1.86 -12.92 7.37
N GLY A 171 -2.27 -11.66 7.36
CA GLY A 171 -3.67 -11.28 7.44
C GLY A 171 -4.43 -11.54 6.13
N PHE A 172 -3.69 -11.73 5.04
CA PHE A 172 -4.19 -11.98 3.69
C PHE A 172 -3.96 -13.43 3.22
N ASP A 173 -3.74 -14.39 4.14
CA ASP A 173 -3.39 -15.79 3.83
C ASP A 173 -4.61 -16.65 3.41
N ASP A 174 -5.63 -16.04 2.84
CA ASP A 174 -6.82 -16.71 2.30
C ASP A 174 -6.57 -17.18 0.85
N HIS A 175 -6.78 -18.47 0.59
CA HIS A 175 -6.63 -19.05 -0.74
C HIS A 175 -7.56 -18.41 -1.78
N LYS A 176 -8.79 -17.99 -1.42
CA LYS A 176 -9.69 -17.28 -2.32
C LYS A 176 -9.13 -15.94 -2.76
N PHE A 177 -8.44 -15.24 -1.87
CA PHE A 177 -7.76 -14.00 -2.19
C PHE A 177 -6.56 -14.25 -3.12
N MET A 178 -5.80 -15.33 -2.90
CA MET A 178 -4.71 -15.74 -3.80
C MET A 178 -5.23 -16.08 -5.20
N ASP A 179 -6.35 -16.81 -5.30
CA ASP A 179 -7.01 -17.10 -6.57
C ASP A 179 -7.50 -15.83 -7.27
N PHE A 180 -8.11 -14.92 -6.52
CA PHE A 180 -8.55 -13.64 -7.04
C PHE A 180 -7.38 -12.85 -7.64
N LEU A 181 -6.26 -12.76 -6.94
CA LEU A 181 -5.08 -12.06 -7.44
C LEU A 181 -4.52 -12.69 -8.71
N HIS A 182 -4.36 -14.02 -8.73
CA HIS A 182 -3.66 -14.70 -9.81
C HIS A 182 -4.55 -15.01 -11.00
N ALA A 183 -5.72 -15.62 -10.76
CA ALA A 183 -6.60 -16.07 -11.82
C ALA A 183 -7.49 -14.96 -12.42
N LEU A 184 -7.94 -14.00 -11.60
CA LEU A 184 -8.82 -12.93 -12.06
C LEU A 184 -8.07 -11.64 -12.40
N CYS A 185 -7.12 -11.22 -11.57
CA CYS A 185 -6.37 -9.98 -11.80
C CYS A 185 -5.10 -10.19 -12.65
N GLY A 186 -4.63 -11.42 -12.83
CA GLY A 186 -3.37 -11.69 -13.52
C GLY A 186 -2.13 -11.22 -12.77
N PHE A 187 -2.24 -10.99 -11.45
CA PHE A 187 -1.14 -10.53 -10.62
C PHE A 187 -0.35 -11.71 -10.04
N ASP A 188 0.97 -11.57 -10.02
CA ASP A 188 1.79 -12.38 -9.16
C ASP A 188 1.65 -11.94 -7.70
N TYR A 189 1.86 -12.87 -6.76
CA TYR A 189 1.84 -12.53 -5.35
C TYR A 189 3.00 -13.17 -4.57
N VAL A 190 3.36 -12.57 -3.43
CA VAL A 190 4.16 -13.14 -2.37
C VAL A 190 3.48 -12.81 -1.05
N ILE A 191 2.80 -13.78 -0.48
CA ILE A 191 1.99 -13.62 0.73
C ILE A 191 2.59 -14.45 1.86
N ARG A 192 2.83 -13.82 3.02
CA ARG A 192 3.22 -14.54 4.22
C ARG A 192 2.01 -15.27 4.78
N PHE A 193 2.19 -16.51 5.18
CA PHE A 193 1.18 -17.30 5.86
C PHE A 193 1.70 -17.85 7.21
N ARG A 194 0.80 -18.44 7.99
CA ARG A 194 1.11 -18.86 9.36
C ARG A 194 2.04 -20.07 9.38
N GLY A 195 3.04 -20.05 10.25
CA GLY A 195 4.02 -21.14 10.39
C GLY A 195 3.44 -22.48 10.86
N ASN A 196 2.25 -22.48 11.44
CA ASN A 196 1.50 -23.70 11.83
C ASN A 196 0.55 -24.24 10.74
N THR A 197 0.58 -23.67 9.54
CA THR A 197 -0.14 -24.19 8.38
C THR A 197 0.58 -25.40 7.82
N ASN A 198 -0.16 -26.47 7.48
CA ASN A 198 0.41 -27.64 6.82
C ASN A 198 0.86 -27.28 5.41
N VAL A 199 2.04 -27.76 5.03
CA VAL A 199 2.61 -27.67 3.69
C VAL A 199 2.97 -29.08 3.24
N GLU A 200 2.44 -29.48 2.08
CA GLU A 200 2.78 -30.72 1.38
C GLU A 200 3.73 -30.39 0.23
N SER A 201 4.87 -31.07 0.19
CA SER A 201 5.81 -30.93 -0.93
C SER A 201 5.30 -31.67 -2.18
N ALA A 202 5.93 -31.45 -3.32
CA ALA A 202 5.61 -32.17 -4.57
C ALA A 202 5.82 -33.70 -4.44
N GLU A 203 6.69 -34.12 -3.51
CA GLU A 203 6.98 -35.53 -3.21
C GLU A 203 5.97 -36.13 -2.22
N GLY A 204 4.96 -35.36 -1.76
CA GLY A 204 3.94 -35.81 -0.83
C GLY A 204 4.31 -35.74 0.65
N GLU A 205 5.47 -35.15 0.99
CA GLU A 205 5.85 -34.97 2.39
C GLU A 205 5.06 -33.81 3.02
N VAL A 206 4.40 -34.06 4.16
CA VAL A 206 3.57 -33.08 4.87
C VAL A 206 4.22 -32.68 6.19
N ARG A 207 4.46 -31.37 6.37
CA ARG A 207 4.96 -30.77 7.63
C ARG A 207 4.27 -29.44 7.89
N MET A 208 4.37 -28.92 9.13
CA MET A 208 4.06 -27.52 9.38
C MET A 208 5.05 -26.62 8.64
N ALA A 209 4.60 -25.48 8.14
CA ALA A 209 5.44 -24.55 7.37
C ALA A 209 6.73 -24.15 8.10
N LYS A 210 6.67 -23.91 9.41
CA LYS A 210 7.84 -23.60 10.25
C LYS A 210 8.89 -24.72 10.27
N ASP A 211 8.48 -25.97 10.12
CA ASP A 211 9.35 -27.15 10.20
C ASP A 211 10.08 -27.42 8.86
N TRP A 212 9.72 -26.69 7.80
CA TRP A 212 10.43 -26.67 6.53
C TRP A 212 11.64 -25.72 6.51
N VAL A 213 11.84 -24.91 7.55
CA VAL A 213 13.02 -24.05 7.65
C VAL A 213 14.29 -24.89 7.65
N GLY A 214 15.22 -24.58 6.75
CA GLY A 214 16.47 -25.31 6.63
C GLY A 214 17.37 -25.18 7.87
N LYS A 215 18.32 -26.12 8.03
CA LYS A 215 19.27 -26.15 9.16
C LYS A 215 19.93 -24.76 9.34
N GLY A 216 19.90 -24.25 10.57
CA GLY A 216 20.46 -22.94 10.92
C GLY A 216 19.66 -21.76 10.37
N GLY A 217 18.36 -21.95 10.08
CA GLY A 217 17.48 -20.89 9.59
C GLY A 217 17.55 -20.64 8.08
N ARG A 218 18.32 -21.45 7.34
CA ARG A 218 18.47 -21.30 5.89
C ARG A 218 17.12 -21.41 5.19
N ALA A 219 16.97 -20.63 4.11
CA ALA A 219 15.78 -20.71 3.28
C ALA A 219 15.66 -22.08 2.62
N LYS A 220 14.53 -22.74 2.83
CA LYS A 220 14.08 -23.92 2.08
C LYS A 220 12.99 -23.49 1.12
N MET A 221 13.10 -23.91 -0.11
CA MET A 221 12.14 -23.63 -1.16
C MET A 221 11.50 -24.92 -1.65
N LEU A 222 10.18 -24.94 -1.72
CA LEU A 222 9.37 -26.02 -2.24
C LEU A 222 8.65 -25.52 -3.49
N LYS A 223 8.77 -26.26 -4.58
CA LYS A 223 8.03 -26.00 -5.83
C LYS A 223 6.78 -26.84 -5.88
N ASN A 224 5.72 -26.32 -6.52
CA ASN A 224 4.44 -27.00 -6.71
C ASN A 224 3.94 -27.62 -5.39
N ALA A 225 3.99 -26.81 -4.33
CA ALA A 225 3.59 -27.24 -2.99
C ALA A 225 2.09 -26.98 -2.78
N LYS A 226 1.51 -27.78 -1.86
CA LYS A 226 0.15 -27.53 -1.38
C LYS A 226 0.18 -26.96 0.03
N ILE A 227 -0.59 -25.92 0.25
CA ILE A 227 -0.75 -25.28 1.55
C ILE A 227 -2.16 -25.51 2.08
N THR A 228 -2.33 -25.43 3.40
CA THR A 228 -3.59 -25.67 4.12
C THR A 228 -4.02 -27.14 4.15
N LYS A 229 -4.97 -27.46 5.05
CA LYS A 229 -5.57 -28.81 5.13
C LYS A 229 -6.36 -29.19 3.85
N LYS A 230 -6.77 -28.22 3.06
CA LYS A 230 -7.53 -28.45 1.81
C LYS A 230 -6.63 -28.66 0.59
N GLY A 231 -5.31 -28.58 0.76
CA GLY A 231 -4.37 -28.83 -0.34
C GLY A 231 -4.38 -27.75 -1.43
N TYR A 232 -4.48 -26.48 -1.06
CA TYR A 232 -4.40 -25.38 -2.03
C TYR A 232 -3.02 -25.32 -2.68
N GLU A 233 -2.98 -25.42 -4.01
CA GLU A 233 -1.72 -25.48 -4.78
C GLU A 233 -1.13 -24.08 -4.98
N VAL A 234 0.17 -23.96 -4.73
CA VAL A 234 0.96 -22.74 -4.99
C VAL A 234 2.24 -23.10 -5.75
N ALA A 235 2.67 -22.22 -6.64
CA ALA A 235 3.85 -22.49 -7.45
C ALA A 235 5.13 -22.59 -6.60
N THR A 236 5.23 -21.83 -5.52
CA THR A 236 6.40 -21.83 -4.64
C THR A 236 6.02 -21.53 -3.19
N VAL A 237 6.60 -22.32 -2.26
CA VAL A 237 6.66 -21.99 -0.84
C VAL A 237 8.11 -21.74 -0.46
N VAL A 238 8.37 -20.67 0.31
CA VAL A 238 9.70 -20.39 0.90
C VAL A 238 9.57 -20.27 2.41
N CYS A 239 10.30 -21.11 3.14
CA CYS A 239 10.37 -21.06 4.60
C CYS A 239 11.79 -20.72 5.05
N MET A 240 11.96 -19.67 5.84
CA MET A 240 13.25 -19.19 6.30
C MET A 240 13.16 -18.49 7.64
N GLN A 241 14.26 -18.47 8.40
CA GLN A 241 14.36 -17.72 9.64
C GLN A 241 15.77 -17.18 9.83
N ASP A 242 15.95 -15.87 9.64
CA ASP A 242 17.20 -15.22 10.01
C ASP A 242 17.35 -15.11 11.53
N LYS A 243 18.58 -15.03 12.03
CA LYS A 243 18.88 -14.91 13.48
C LYS A 243 18.17 -13.75 14.18
N LYS A 244 17.83 -12.70 13.43
CA LYS A 244 17.14 -11.51 13.94
C LYS A 244 15.61 -11.60 13.87
N MET A 245 15.06 -12.63 13.25
CA MET A 245 13.62 -12.82 13.11
C MET A 245 13.05 -13.52 14.36
N LYS A 246 12.00 -12.95 14.94
CA LYS A 246 11.26 -13.55 16.05
C LYS A 246 10.53 -14.83 15.63
N GLU A 247 10.02 -14.87 14.40
CA GLU A 247 9.27 -15.98 13.82
C GLU A 247 9.77 -16.25 12.40
N PRO A 248 9.67 -17.50 11.91
CA PRO A 248 10.00 -17.81 10.54
C PRO A 248 9.09 -17.05 9.54
N TRP A 249 9.65 -16.70 8.40
CA TRP A 249 8.86 -16.33 7.24
C TRP A 249 8.51 -17.59 6.46
N CYS A 250 7.19 -17.79 6.30
CA CYS A 250 6.62 -18.80 5.44
C CYS A 250 5.84 -18.06 4.36
N LEU A 251 6.36 -18.06 3.14
CA LEU A 251 5.89 -17.28 2.02
C LEU A 251 5.30 -18.19 0.95
N ALA A 252 4.07 -17.93 0.51
CA ALA A 252 3.42 -18.55 -0.63
C ALA A 252 3.49 -17.61 -1.83
N SER A 253 3.73 -18.15 -3.02
CA SER A 253 3.83 -17.36 -4.25
C SER A 253 3.30 -18.09 -5.48
N SER A 254 2.69 -17.34 -6.40
CA SER A 254 2.36 -17.78 -7.76
C SER A 254 3.58 -17.89 -8.68
N ARG A 255 4.71 -17.28 -8.30
CA ARG A 255 5.94 -17.24 -9.11
C ARG A 255 6.76 -18.52 -8.93
N SER A 256 7.21 -19.10 -10.03
CA SER A 256 7.97 -20.37 -10.03
C SER A 256 9.45 -20.23 -10.41
N LYS A 257 9.83 -19.14 -11.08
CA LYS A 257 11.18 -19.00 -11.68
C LYS A 257 12.22 -18.35 -10.78
N ASP A 258 11.78 -17.73 -9.66
CA ASP A 258 12.64 -16.94 -8.80
C ASP A 258 13.31 -17.81 -7.72
N ASP A 259 14.44 -17.36 -7.19
CA ASP A 259 15.15 -18.02 -6.09
C ASP A 259 14.69 -17.52 -4.70
N ALA A 260 15.08 -18.24 -3.65
CA ALA A 260 14.70 -17.91 -2.28
C ALA A 260 15.20 -16.53 -1.82
N LYS A 261 16.34 -16.05 -2.38
CA LYS A 261 16.88 -14.72 -2.05
C LYS A 261 16.03 -13.61 -2.66
N ALA A 262 15.52 -13.81 -3.88
CA ALA A 262 14.61 -12.89 -4.53
C ALA A 262 13.32 -12.73 -3.71
N PHE A 263 12.69 -13.83 -3.28
CA PHE A 263 11.50 -13.81 -2.42
C PHE A 263 11.75 -13.08 -1.10
N ALA A 264 12.85 -13.37 -0.43
CA ALA A 264 13.23 -12.68 0.81
C ALA A 264 13.44 -11.19 0.60
N LYS A 265 14.14 -10.80 -0.48
CA LYS A 265 14.38 -9.40 -0.85
C LYS A 265 13.09 -8.67 -1.20
N TRP A 266 12.16 -9.32 -1.90
CA TRP A 266 10.86 -8.70 -2.20
C TRP A 266 10.04 -8.54 -0.94
N TYR A 267 9.87 -9.60 -0.16
CA TYR A 267 9.05 -9.53 1.03
C TYR A 267 9.59 -8.52 2.06
N SER A 268 10.91 -8.35 2.15
CA SER A 268 11.51 -7.32 3.02
C SER A 268 11.09 -5.89 2.64
N LYS A 269 10.71 -5.62 1.39
CA LYS A 269 10.20 -4.31 0.98
C LYS A 269 8.86 -3.95 1.61
N ARG A 270 8.11 -4.96 2.10
CA ARG A 270 6.83 -4.74 2.79
C ARG A 270 6.94 -3.73 3.94
N TRP A 271 8.08 -3.70 4.65
CA TRP A 271 8.30 -2.76 5.74
C TRP A 271 8.21 -1.28 5.35
N SER A 272 8.32 -0.96 4.06
CA SER A 272 8.23 0.42 3.58
C SER A 272 6.83 1.02 3.76
N ILE A 273 5.76 0.21 3.76
CA ILE A 273 4.40 0.69 4.01
C ILE A 273 4.18 1.03 5.49
N GLU A 274 4.79 0.27 6.42
CA GLU A 274 4.71 0.56 7.85
C GLU A 274 5.34 1.92 8.18
N THR A 275 6.42 2.26 7.49
CA THR A 275 7.04 3.60 7.61
C THR A 275 6.09 4.69 7.09
N SER A 276 5.40 4.45 5.97
CA SER A 276 4.41 5.39 5.43
C SER A 276 3.21 5.56 6.37
N PHE A 277 2.69 4.47 6.94
CA PHE A 277 1.61 4.55 7.93
C PHE A 277 2.03 5.30 9.21
N ARG A 278 3.27 5.11 9.68
CA ARG A 278 3.79 5.85 10.82
C ARG A 278 3.84 7.35 10.54
N ASP A 279 4.30 7.76 9.36
CA ASP A 279 4.32 9.16 8.95
C ASP A 279 2.88 9.76 8.89
N LEU A 280 1.87 8.95 8.56
CA LEU A 280 0.46 9.39 8.58
C LEU A 280 -0.12 9.52 9.99
N LYS A 281 0.29 8.65 10.93
CA LYS A 281 -0.23 8.64 12.31
C LYS A 281 0.40 9.68 13.20
N ASP A 282 1.67 9.96 12.98
CA ASP A 282 2.46 10.91 13.77
C ASP A 282 3.27 11.79 12.81
N PRO A 283 2.60 12.74 12.15
CA PRO A 283 3.29 13.75 11.37
C PRO A 283 4.03 14.67 12.35
N MET A 284 5.35 14.51 12.46
CA MET A 284 6.23 15.31 13.34
C MET A 284 6.14 16.80 13.05
#